data_23772c75a8046a5ff4e9e3ac244cb854
#
_entry.id   23772c75a8046a5ff4e9e3ac244cb854
#
_cell.length_a   1.000
_cell.length_b   1.000
_cell.length_c   1.000
_cell.angle_alpha   90.00
_cell.angle_beta   90.00
_cell.angle_gamma   90.00
#
_symmetry.space_group_name_H-M   'P 1'
#
loop_
_entity.id
_entity.type
_entity.pdbx_description
1 polymer ?
#
loop_
_entity_poly.entity_id
_entity_poly.type
_entity_poly.pdbx_seq_one_letter_code
_entity_poly.pdbx_strand_id
1 'polypeptide(L)'
;ADLGCDFLASGTHKWLFGPRGTGIVWGRDWEPVAPIVPSFSAAAFNAWQLGGEPTASTADLVTPGGYKAFEHRWAMPQAFAFMMGIGKDRVQQRTQELATRLKAGLAGISHVTLATPQAPELSAGLVCCAITGMQPLQAVERLRAKKVLTSVTPYSHSLLRFGTSIVTTPEQVDLAIKAVEELV
;
A
#
# COMPACT_ATOMS: atom_id res chain seq x y z
N ALA A 1 2.75 4.01 18.02
CA ALA A 1 2.11 4.13 19.35
C ALA A 1 0.67 4.64 19.23
N ASP A 2 0.41 5.55 18.30
CA ASP A 2 -0.87 6.29 18.24
C ASP A 2 -2.00 5.52 17.54
N LEU A 3 -1.70 4.42 16.85
CA LEU A 3 -2.70 3.59 16.17
C LEU A 3 -3.48 2.67 17.13
N GLY A 4 -3.00 2.47 18.37
CA GLY A 4 -3.66 1.61 19.35
C GLY A 4 -3.70 0.12 19.01
N CYS A 5 -3.00 -0.31 17.96
CA CYS A 5 -2.94 -1.73 17.58
C CYS A 5 -1.88 -2.49 18.38
N ASP A 6 -2.08 -3.80 18.55
CA ASP A 6 -1.09 -4.71 19.15
C ASP A 6 -0.15 -5.29 18.10
N PHE A 7 -0.66 -5.48 16.87
CA PHE A 7 0.13 -5.91 15.72
C PHE A 7 -0.19 -5.07 14.49
N LEU A 8 0.83 -4.83 13.66
CA LEU A 8 0.73 -4.20 12.35
C LEU A 8 1.46 -5.04 11.32
N ALA A 9 0.78 -5.41 10.25
CA ALA A 9 1.40 -6.04 9.08
C ALA A 9 1.20 -5.15 7.86
N SER A 10 2.26 -4.88 7.11
CA SER A 10 2.21 -4.03 5.92
C SER A 10 3.24 -4.41 4.88
N GLY A 11 2.85 -4.35 3.61
CA GLY A 11 3.80 -4.37 2.49
C GLY A 11 4.54 -3.03 2.40
N THR A 12 5.83 -3.08 2.17
CA THR A 12 6.70 -1.90 2.15
C THR A 12 7.03 -1.41 0.74
N HIS A 13 6.69 -2.19 -0.27
CA HIS A 13 7.00 -1.95 -1.69
C HIS A 13 6.04 -0.96 -2.40
N LYS A 14 5.14 -0.31 -1.67
CA LYS A 14 4.18 0.68 -2.21
C LYS A 14 4.49 2.08 -1.68
N TRP A 15 3.76 2.52 -0.69
CA TRP A 15 3.82 3.88 -0.12
C TRP A 15 5.13 4.20 0.62
N LEU A 16 5.85 3.19 1.09
CA LEU A 16 7.16 3.34 1.73
C LEU A 16 8.32 3.31 0.73
N PHE A 17 8.07 3.00 -0.56
CA PHE A 17 9.08 2.89 -1.61
C PHE A 17 10.17 1.83 -1.35
N GLY A 18 9.85 0.83 -0.54
CA GLY A 18 10.73 -0.33 -0.31
C GLY A 18 10.80 -1.25 -1.54
N PRO A 19 11.78 -2.14 -1.61
CA PRO A 19 11.90 -3.12 -2.67
C PRO A 19 10.67 -4.04 -2.77
N ARG A 20 10.41 -4.56 -3.96
CA ARG A 20 9.33 -5.53 -4.18
C ARG A 20 9.58 -6.80 -3.38
N GLY A 21 8.50 -7.41 -2.90
CA GLY A 21 8.57 -8.63 -2.09
C GLY A 21 8.97 -8.41 -0.64
N THR A 22 9.05 -7.15 -0.19
CA THR A 22 9.32 -6.82 1.21
C THR A 22 8.05 -6.39 1.95
N GLY A 23 8.06 -6.65 3.24
CA GLY A 23 7.01 -6.25 4.17
C GLY A 23 7.56 -6.15 5.58
N ILE A 24 6.77 -5.60 6.46
CA ILE A 24 7.03 -5.54 7.89
C ILE A 24 5.86 -6.14 8.66
N VAL A 25 6.21 -6.78 9.76
CA VAL A 25 5.27 -7.09 10.84
C VAL A 25 5.85 -6.46 12.09
N TRP A 26 5.06 -5.65 12.75
CA TRP A 26 5.38 -5.06 14.05
C TRP A 26 4.44 -5.63 15.10
N GLY A 27 4.96 -5.96 16.27
CA GLY A 27 4.18 -6.39 17.42
C GLY A 27 4.60 -5.62 18.67
N ARG A 28 3.62 -5.27 19.51
CA ARG A 28 3.86 -4.64 20.81
C ARG A 28 4.48 -5.64 21.77
N ASP A 29 3.95 -6.84 21.76
CA ASP A 29 4.40 -7.97 22.55
C ASP A 29 4.32 -9.24 21.70
N TRP A 30 5.41 -9.99 21.64
CA TRP A 30 5.51 -11.21 20.85
C TRP A 30 5.40 -12.51 21.69
N GLU A 31 5.40 -12.38 23.02
CA GLU A 31 5.33 -13.54 23.92
C GLU A 31 4.13 -14.46 23.65
N PRO A 32 2.92 -13.93 23.44
CA PRO A 32 1.74 -14.77 23.20
C PRO A 32 1.66 -15.36 21.80
N VAL A 33 2.61 -15.06 20.92
CA VAL A 33 2.59 -15.49 19.51
C VAL A 33 3.36 -16.78 19.33
N ALA A 34 2.67 -17.83 18.86
CA ALA A 34 3.30 -19.09 18.49
C ALA A 34 3.31 -19.28 16.97
N PRO A 35 4.40 -19.79 16.38
CA PRO A 35 4.45 -20.09 14.96
C PRO A 35 3.51 -21.26 14.63
N ILE A 36 2.65 -21.10 13.61
CA ILE A 36 1.82 -22.18 13.07
C ILE A 36 2.68 -23.11 12.22
N VAL A 37 3.64 -22.54 11.50
CA VAL A 37 4.62 -23.26 10.68
C VAL A 37 6.00 -23.02 11.27
N PRO A 38 6.80 -24.08 11.50
CA PRO A 38 8.17 -23.92 12.01
C PRO A 38 8.98 -22.97 11.12
N SER A 39 9.73 -22.07 11.76
CA SER A 39 10.63 -21.17 11.03
C SER A 39 11.76 -21.95 10.38
N PHE A 40 12.03 -21.70 9.10
CA PHE A 40 13.22 -22.20 8.40
C PHE A 40 14.44 -21.29 8.63
N SER A 41 14.50 -20.53 9.74
CA SER A 41 15.72 -19.82 10.14
C SER A 41 16.79 -20.81 10.54
N ALA A 42 18.06 -20.46 10.35
CA ALA A 42 19.18 -21.31 10.75
C ALA A 42 19.14 -21.64 12.25
N ALA A 43 18.75 -20.67 13.10
CA ALA A 43 18.63 -20.86 14.54
C ALA A 43 17.53 -21.89 14.90
N ALA A 44 16.36 -21.79 14.27
CA ALA A 44 15.26 -22.73 14.51
C ALA A 44 15.61 -24.15 14.01
N PHE A 45 16.23 -24.24 12.82
CA PHE A 45 16.65 -25.51 12.25
C PHE A 45 17.72 -26.22 13.09
N ASN A 46 18.72 -25.49 13.57
CA ASN A 46 19.78 -26.02 14.44
C ASN A 46 19.19 -26.48 15.79
N ALA A 47 18.29 -25.71 16.39
CA ALA A 47 17.62 -26.10 17.63
C ALA A 47 16.80 -27.38 17.44
N TRP A 48 16.06 -27.51 16.34
CA TRP A 48 15.32 -28.71 16.01
C TRP A 48 16.24 -29.92 15.83
N GLN A 49 17.38 -29.80 15.12
CA GLN A 49 18.34 -30.89 14.92
C GLN A 49 19.01 -31.33 16.24
N LEU A 50 19.32 -30.38 17.11
CA LEU A 50 20.06 -30.65 18.35
C LEU A 50 19.14 -30.92 19.54
N GLY A 51 17.83 -30.82 19.39
CA GLY A 51 16.86 -31.03 20.46
C GLY A 51 16.86 -29.93 21.53
N GLY A 52 17.21 -28.70 21.16
CA GLY A 52 17.26 -27.54 22.05
C GLY A 52 16.27 -26.43 21.66
N GLU A 53 16.27 -25.37 22.46
CA GLU A 53 15.49 -24.17 22.17
C GLU A 53 16.23 -23.25 21.20
N PRO A 54 15.50 -22.62 20.25
CA PRO A 54 16.11 -21.69 19.31
C PRO A 54 16.57 -20.40 20.00
N THR A 55 17.75 -19.91 19.67
CA THR A 55 18.31 -18.66 20.19
C THR A 55 17.88 -17.41 19.41
N ALA A 56 16.85 -17.52 18.57
CA ALA A 56 16.30 -16.41 17.80
C ALA A 56 15.20 -15.66 18.58
N SER A 57 14.94 -14.42 18.21
CA SER A 57 13.80 -13.67 18.76
C SER A 57 12.48 -14.33 18.35
N THR A 58 11.43 -14.14 19.16
CA THR A 58 10.09 -14.65 18.82
C THR A 58 9.61 -14.10 17.45
N ALA A 59 9.89 -12.83 17.15
CA ALA A 59 9.60 -12.24 15.87
C ALA A 59 10.28 -12.96 14.69
N ASP A 60 11.52 -13.43 14.86
CA ASP A 60 12.19 -14.23 13.83
C ASP A 60 11.58 -15.63 13.71
N LEU A 61 11.19 -16.23 14.83
CA LEU A 61 10.61 -17.57 14.85
C LEU A 61 9.23 -17.64 14.20
N VAL A 62 8.40 -16.60 14.35
CA VAL A 62 7.07 -16.52 13.71
C VAL A 62 7.15 -16.07 12.24
N THR A 63 8.31 -15.62 11.79
CA THR A 63 8.52 -15.27 10.38
C THR A 63 8.85 -16.55 9.60
N PRO A 64 8.07 -16.91 8.56
CA PRO A 64 8.40 -18.04 7.71
C PRO A 64 9.81 -17.88 7.15
N GLY A 65 10.67 -18.88 7.39
CA GLY A 65 12.02 -18.92 6.85
C GLY A 65 12.05 -19.29 5.37
N GLY A 66 13.17 -19.82 4.91
CA GLY A 66 13.40 -20.28 3.55
C GLY A 66 14.11 -19.25 2.69
N TYR A 67 14.01 -19.39 1.37
CA TYR A 67 14.70 -18.49 0.44
C TYR A 67 14.18 -17.05 0.53
N LYS A 68 15.11 -16.11 0.65
CA LYS A 68 14.84 -14.67 0.70
C LYS A 68 15.85 -13.92 -0.16
N ALA A 69 15.39 -12.89 -0.87
CA ALA A 69 16.26 -11.91 -1.51
C ALA A 69 16.84 -10.98 -0.42
N PHE A 70 17.99 -11.31 0.12
CA PHE A 70 18.61 -10.58 1.23
C PHE A 70 18.91 -9.13 0.87
N GLU A 71 19.30 -8.85 -0.37
CA GLU A 71 19.54 -7.53 -0.91
C GLU A 71 18.31 -6.62 -0.80
N HIS A 72 17.12 -7.15 -1.02
CA HIS A 72 15.87 -6.41 -0.84
C HIS A 72 15.63 -6.07 0.62
N ARG A 73 15.88 -7.01 1.52
CA ARG A 73 15.75 -6.80 2.96
C ARG A 73 16.77 -5.76 3.46
N TRP A 74 18.01 -5.84 2.99
CA TRP A 74 19.08 -4.89 3.37
C TRP A 74 18.84 -3.48 2.83
N ALA A 75 18.08 -3.32 1.75
CA ALA A 75 17.70 -2.02 1.22
C ALA A 75 16.54 -1.34 1.98
N MET A 76 15.85 -2.07 2.88
CA MET A 76 14.72 -1.52 3.66
C MET A 76 15.07 -0.30 4.52
N PRO A 77 16.22 -0.26 5.25
CA PRO A 77 16.60 0.92 6.01
C PRO A 77 16.67 2.19 5.17
N GLN A 78 17.06 2.09 3.89
CA GLN A 78 17.13 3.25 2.99
C GLN A 78 15.73 3.79 2.65
N ALA A 79 14.74 2.92 2.46
CA ALA A 79 13.36 3.32 2.24
C ALA A 79 12.79 4.07 3.46
N PHE A 80 13.05 3.59 4.67
CA PHE A 80 12.69 4.28 5.90
C PHE A 80 13.41 5.63 6.04
N ALA A 81 14.73 5.65 5.82
CA ALA A 81 15.52 6.87 5.91
C ALA A 81 15.02 7.94 4.91
N PHE A 82 14.68 7.55 3.69
CA PHE A 82 14.09 8.42 2.67
C PHE A 82 12.77 9.04 3.16
N MET A 83 11.84 8.22 3.64
CA MET A 83 10.55 8.71 4.13
C MET A 83 10.67 9.57 5.39
N MET A 84 11.56 9.20 6.30
CA MET A 84 11.86 10.00 7.51
C MET A 84 12.51 11.33 7.15
N GLY A 85 13.38 11.36 6.15
CA GLY A 85 14.01 12.60 5.64
C GLY A 85 13.02 13.59 5.05
N ILE A 86 11.95 13.10 4.41
CA ILE A 86 10.83 13.94 3.96
C ILE A 86 9.99 14.41 5.16
N GLY A 87 9.71 13.53 6.10
CA GLY A 87 8.86 13.75 7.27
C GLY A 87 7.42 13.31 7.06
N LYS A 88 6.85 12.59 8.06
CA LYS A 88 5.49 12.04 8.01
C LYS A 88 4.42 13.06 7.64
N ASP A 89 4.48 14.22 8.25
CA ASP A 89 3.46 15.27 8.09
C ASP A 89 3.45 15.82 6.67
N ARG A 90 4.63 15.99 6.06
CA ARG A 90 4.75 16.42 4.66
C ARG A 90 4.22 15.35 3.70
N VAL A 91 4.52 14.09 3.98
CA VAL A 91 4.00 12.95 3.19
C VAL A 91 2.48 12.89 3.27
N GLN A 92 1.92 13.03 4.46
CA GLN A 92 0.48 13.04 4.69
C GLN A 92 -0.17 14.22 3.98
N GLN A 93 0.33 15.44 4.21
CA GLN A 93 -0.20 16.66 3.62
C GLN A 93 -0.21 16.58 2.09
N ARG A 94 0.91 16.16 1.49
CA ARG A 94 1.02 16.05 0.03
C ARG A 94 0.07 15.00 -0.53
N THR A 95 -0.04 13.86 0.12
CA THR A 95 -0.95 12.79 -0.32
C THR A 95 -2.41 13.23 -0.23
N GLN A 96 -2.80 13.89 0.85
CA GLN A 96 -4.17 14.39 1.04
C GLN A 96 -4.52 15.53 0.08
N GLU A 97 -3.59 16.45 -0.19
CA GLU A 97 -3.76 17.53 -1.17
C GLU A 97 -4.10 16.97 -2.55
N LEU A 98 -3.30 16.04 -3.05
CA LEU A 98 -3.51 15.43 -4.37
C LEU A 98 -4.77 14.56 -4.44
N ALA A 99 -5.06 13.80 -3.38
CA ALA A 99 -6.28 13.01 -3.30
C ALA A 99 -7.54 13.90 -3.25
N THR A 100 -7.48 15.01 -2.52
CA THR A 100 -8.59 15.98 -2.45
C THR A 100 -8.83 16.63 -3.81
N ARG A 101 -7.77 17.05 -4.50
CA ARG A 101 -7.86 17.58 -5.88
C ARG A 101 -8.51 16.57 -6.83
N LEU A 102 -8.07 15.31 -6.78
CA LEU A 102 -8.62 14.23 -7.60
C LEU A 102 -10.10 13.98 -7.28
N LYS A 103 -10.45 13.87 -5.99
CA LYS A 103 -11.84 13.65 -5.55
C LYS A 103 -12.75 14.78 -5.99
N ALA A 104 -12.33 16.03 -5.84
CA ALA A 104 -13.10 17.19 -6.25
C ALA A 104 -13.34 17.21 -7.77
N GLY A 105 -12.29 16.96 -8.57
CA GLY A 105 -12.42 16.90 -10.02
C GLY A 105 -13.33 15.77 -10.49
N LEU A 106 -13.16 14.56 -9.95
CA LEU A 106 -14.00 13.41 -10.30
C LEU A 106 -15.47 13.60 -9.90
N ALA A 107 -15.72 14.21 -8.74
CA ALA A 107 -17.09 14.49 -8.29
C ALA A 107 -17.84 15.51 -9.15
N GLY A 108 -17.11 16.35 -9.91
CA GLY A 108 -17.70 17.31 -10.86
C GLY A 108 -18.12 16.71 -12.20
N ILE A 109 -17.76 15.45 -12.48
CA ILE A 109 -18.05 14.79 -13.76
C ILE A 109 -19.39 14.05 -13.65
N SER A 110 -20.35 14.37 -14.52
CA SER A 110 -21.74 13.90 -14.45
C SER A 110 -21.91 12.37 -14.51
N HIS A 111 -21.04 11.68 -15.22
CA HIS A 111 -21.07 10.22 -15.36
C HIS A 111 -20.21 9.48 -14.33
N VAL A 112 -19.65 10.18 -13.31
CA VAL A 112 -18.83 9.62 -12.24
C VAL A 112 -19.62 9.58 -10.94
N THR A 113 -19.59 8.43 -10.27
CA THR A 113 -20.05 8.29 -8.88
C THR A 113 -18.84 8.02 -8.00
N LEU A 114 -18.45 9.02 -7.21
CA LEU A 114 -17.33 8.89 -6.26
C LEU A 114 -17.71 7.95 -5.10
N ALA A 115 -16.90 6.92 -4.87
CA ALA A 115 -17.10 5.99 -3.75
C ALA A 115 -16.25 6.36 -2.52
N THR A 116 -15.08 6.96 -2.74
CA THR A 116 -14.22 7.42 -1.65
C THR A 116 -14.82 8.69 -1.02
N PRO A 117 -14.92 8.76 0.34
CA PRO A 117 -15.41 9.96 1.02
C PRO A 117 -14.62 11.21 0.64
N GLN A 118 -15.31 12.34 0.50
CA GLN A 118 -14.66 13.61 0.14
C GLN A 118 -13.80 14.16 1.28
N ALA A 119 -14.20 13.94 2.53
CA ALA A 119 -13.50 14.41 3.72
C ALA A 119 -12.07 13.85 3.76
N PRO A 120 -11.03 14.68 3.88
CA PRO A 120 -9.64 14.25 3.79
C PRO A 120 -9.20 13.34 4.94
N GLU A 121 -9.84 13.44 6.11
CA GLU A 121 -9.58 12.60 7.29
C GLU A 121 -10.10 11.17 7.14
N LEU A 122 -11.01 10.91 6.21
CA LEU A 122 -11.63 9.59 5.99
C LEU A 122 -10.94 8.77 4.89
N SER A 123 -9.94 9.31 4.23
CA SER A 123 -9.20 8.60 3.19
C SER A 123 -7.77 9.11 3.04
N ALA A 124 -6.88 8.25 2.57
CA ALA A 124 -5.52 8.62 2.18
C ALA A 124 -5.43 8.83 0.65
N GLY A 125 -4.38 8.34 0.01
CA GLY A 125 -4.12 8.54 -1.42
C GLY A 125 -4.91 7.64 -2.38
N LEU A 126 -5.72 6.70 -1.91
CA LEU A 126 -6.55 5.87 -2.77
C LEU A 126 -7.91 6.53 -3.01
N VAL A 127 -8.28 6.69 -4.29
CA VAL A 127 -9.55 7.26 -4.72
C VAL A 127 -10.24 6.28 -5.64
N CYS A 128 -11.48 5.91 -5.30
CA CYS A 128 -12.28 4.95 -6.04
C CYS A 128 -13.59 5.57 -6.53
N CYS A 129 -14.00 5.23 -7.75
CA CYS A 129 -15.25 5.69 -8.33
C CYS A 129 -15.83 4.65 -9.29
N ALA A 130 -17.11 4.80 -9.60
CA ALA A 130 -17.78 4.11 -10.68
C ALA A 130 -18.01 5.06 -11.86
N ILE A 131 -17.99 4.53 -13.09
CA ILE A 131 -18.34 5.26 -14.31
C ILE A 131 -19.69 4.72 -14.79
N THR A 132 -20.67 5.58 -14.92
CA THR A 132 -22.01 5.19 -15.38
C THR A 132 -21.96 4.56 -16.77
N GLY A 133 -22.57 3.39 -16.91
CA GLY A 133 -22.62 2.66 -18.20
C GLY A 133 -21.29 1.99 -18.61
N MET A 134 -20.27 1.98 -17.78
CA MET A 134 -18.96 1.38 -18.12
C MET A 134 -18.46 0.44 -17.03
N GLN A 135 -18.00 -0.73 -17.42
CA GLN A 135 -17.34 -1.65 -16.49
C GLN A 135 -15.98 -1.11 -16.07
N PRO A 136 -15.56 -1.29 -14.78
CA PRO A 136 -14.30 -0.73 -14.28
C PRO A 136 -13.06 -1.16 -15.07
N LEU A 137 -12.99 -2.40 -15.52
CA LEU A 137 -11.87 -2.89 -16.34
C LEU A 137 -11.81 -2.20 -17.71
N GLN A 138 -12.95 -1.95 -18.33
CA GLN A 138 -13.04 -1.22 -19.60
C GLN A 138 -12.56 0.24 -19.43
N ALA A 139 -12.90 0.88 -18.30
CA ALA A 139 -12.40 2.21 -17.98
C ALA A 139 -10.86 2.20 -17.82
N VAL A 140 -10.30 1.21 -17.16
CA VAL A 140 -8.84 1.03 -17.02
C VAL A 140 -8.16 0.94 -18.39
N GLU A 141 -8.71 0.15 -19.32
CA GLU A 141 -8.14 -0.01 -20.66
C GLU A 141 -8.19 1.30 -21.46
N ARG A 142 -9.29 2.01 -21.43
CA ARG A 142 -9.44 3.32 -22.10
C ARG A 142 -8.50 4.38 -21.51
N LEU A 143 -8.39 4.44 -20.18
CA LEU A 143 -7.47 5.35 -19.50
C LEU A 143 -6.01 5.02 -19.81
N ARG A 144 -5.67 3.72 -19.90
CA ARG A 144 -4.34 3.28 -20.30
C ARG A 144 -3.96 3.75 -21.70
N ALA A 145 -4.90 3.73 -22.65
CA ALA A 145 -4.69 4.28 -23.99
C ALA A 145 -4.36 5.78 -23.95
N LYS A 146 -4.90 6.51 -22.96
CA LYS A 146 -4.59 7.92 -22.68
C LYS A 146 -3.36 8.11 -21.76
N LYS A 147 -2.57 7.06 -21.51
CA LYS A 147 -1.37 7.02 -20.65
C LYS A 147 -1.66 7.31 -19.17
N VAL A 148 -2.89 7.10 -18.72
CA VAL A 148 -3.28 7.16 -17.31
C VAL A 148 -3.37 5.73 -16.77
N LEU A 149 -2.42 5.36 -15.88
CA LEU A 149 -2.37 4.04 -15.28
C LEU A 149 -3.26 3.99 -14.04
N THR A 150 -4.26 3.15 -14.09
CA THR A 150 -5.22 2.90 -13.02
C THR A 150 -5.37 1.41 -12.78
N SER A 151 -6.21 1.03 -11.84
CA SER A 151 -6.52 -0.37 -11.56
C SER A 151 -7.98 -0.51 -11.14
N VAL A 152 -8.45 -1.74 -11.01
CA VAL A 152 -9.74 -2.05 -10.38
C VAL A 152 -9.53 -2.46 -8.92
N THR A 153 -10.56 -2.30 -8.08
CA THR A 153 -10.55 -2.85 -6.73
C THR A 153 -10.76 -4.36 -6.78
N PRO A 154 -10.07 -5.14 -5.93
CA PRO A 154 -10.13 -6.61 -5.94
C PRO A 154 -11.32 -7.17 -5.13
N TYR A 155 -12.48 -6.52 -5.19
CA TYR A 155 -13.67 -6.90 -4.42
C TYR A 155 -14.81 -7.36 -5.33
N SER A 156 -15.80 -8.03 -4.76
CA SER A 156 -17.01 -8.47 -5.49
C SER A 156 -17.73 -7.31 -6.19
N HIS A 157 -17.79 -6.15 -5.52
CA HIS A 157 -18.18 -4.89 -6.15
C HIS A 157 -16.92 -4.13 -6.55
N SER A 158 -16.55 -4.27 -7.83
CA SER A 158 -15.34 -3.68 -8.36
C SER A 158 -15.55 -2.22 -8.76
N LEU A 159 -14.54 -1.38 -8.49
CA LEU A 159 -14.51 0.04 -8.79
C LEU A 159 -13.24 0.41 -9.54
N LEU A 160 -13.29 1.46 -10.34
CA LEU A 160 -12.09 2.12 -10.88
C LEU A 160 -11.31 2.74 -9.72
N ARG A 161 -10.00 2.49 -9.65
CA ARG A 161 -9.13 2.90 -8.54
C ARG A 161 -7.93 3.69 -9.03
N PHE A 162 -7.74 4.86 -8.45
CA PHE A 162 -6.57 5.72 -8.59
C PHE A 162 -5.73 5.69 -7.32
N GLY A 163 -4.44 6.01 -7.45
CA GLY A 163 -3.54 6.18 -6.32
C GLY A 163 -2.69 7.43 -6.50
N THR A 164 -2.76 8.34 -5.54
CA THR A 164 -1.90 9.52 -5.46
C THR A 164 -0.84 9.31 -4.38
N SER A 165 0.37 9.79 -4.61
CA SER A 165 1.48 9.69 -3.66
C SER A 165 2.40 10.90 -3.77
N ILE A 166 3.44 10.94 -2.95
CA ILE A 166 4.42 12.03 -2.95
C ILE A 166 5.14 12.23 -4.31
N VAL A 167 5.14 11.22 -5.17
CA VAL A 167 5.74 11.31 -6.52
C VAL A 167 4.75 11.72 -7.59
N THR A 168 3.48 11.90 -7.23
CA THR A 168 2.44 12.37 -8.16
C THR A 168 2.48 13.90 -8.25
N THR A 169 2.34 14.46 -9.44
CA THR A 169 2.24 15.92 -9.62
C THR A 169 0.78 16.37 -9.77
N PRO A 170 0.46 17.66 -9.49
CA PRO A 170 -0.87 18.21 -9.73
C PRO A 170 -1.32 18.07 -11.19
N GLU A 171 -0.39 18.26 -12.14
CA GLU A 171 -0.66 18.16 -13.58
C GLU A 171 -1.04 16.73 -13.98
N GLN A 172 -0.44 15.72 -13.33
CA GLN A 172 -0.82 14.32 -13.54
C GLN A 172 -2.23 14.03 -13.01
N VAL A 173 -2.61 14.65 -11.89
CA VAL A 173 -3.97 14.56 -11.36
C VAL A 173 -4.96 15.20 -12.32
N ASP A 174 -4.66 16.41 -12.84
CA ASP A 174 -5.51 17.10 -13.81
C ASP A 174 -5.65 16.32 -15.11
N LEU A 175 -4.56 15.73 -15.60
CA LEU A 175 -4.59 14.84 -16.75
C LEU A 175 -5.51 13.63 -16.51
N ALA A 176 -5.47 13.05 -15.33
CA ALA A 176 -6.33 11.92 -14.98
C ALA A 176 -7.81 12.33 -14.93
N ILE A 177 -8.14 13.48 -14.34
CA ILE A 177 -9.50 14.02 -14.30
C ILE A 177 -10.03 14.25 -15.73
N LYS A 178 -9.26 14.94 -16.56
CA LYS A 178 -9.62 15.17 -17.95
C LYS A 178 -9.80 13.87 -18.73
N ALA A 179 -8.92 12.90 -18.53
CA ALA A 179 -9.01 11.61 -19.19
C ALA A 179 -10.28 10.84 -18.81
N VAL A 180 -10.76 10.99 -17.56
CA VAL A 180 -12.03 10.40 -17.09
C VAL A 180 -13.22 11.14 -17.69
N GLU A 181 -13.19 12.47 -17.75
CA GLU A 181 -14.25 13.29 -18.36
C GLU A 181 -14.50 12.89 -19.82
N GLU A 182 -13.45 12.50 -20.54
CA GLU A 182 -13.49 12.08 -21.94
C GLU A 182 -13.81 10.59 -22.16
N LEU A 183 -14.22 9.83 -21.12
CA LEU A 183 -14.52 8.40 -21.26
C LEU A 183 -15.88 8.11 -21.90
N VAL A 184 -16.81 9.02 -21.76
CA VAL A 184 -18.21 8.89 -22.24
C VAL A 184 -18.54 9.99 -23.21
#